data_e3723828f7767cd75fdc46cf69d35783
#
_entry.id   e3723828f7767cd75fdc46cf69d35783
#
_cell.length_a   1.000
_cell.length_b   1.000
_cell.length_c   1.000
_cell.angle_alpha   90.00
_cell.angle_beta   90.00
_cell.angle_gamma   90.00
#
_symmetry.space_group_name_H-M   'P 1'
#
loop_
_entity.id
_entity.type
_entity.pdbx_description
1 polymer ?
#
loop_
_entity_poly.entity_id
_entity_poly.type
_entity_poly.pdbx_seq_one_letter_code
_entity_poly.pdbx_strand_id
1 'polypeptide(L)'
;MKKIIHITLLLVFALSVIPTKAQDKKMLEYWEDVDFNDTTLISSKTMSDKLIDFFFSFTDGDEQRFDSLSVAGLGVVLDKAKVNMRMYEYILEFALYGYSAMGRDRVTDYLLNYPQLSEGEITMEEGLRLDSIIEPYQKVKVGAIAPDYTGVTVDGKQYSLYSSQAKHVIFVFWSTDCEYCHEYLVQIRKHLDLKSDFELVTFALADNQDEVTKTVKKMRLPGYHFYDDLRWDSKAFLDYHITSTPTVFVLDENKNIVCKPYDWHELKEWLKSNNISY
;
A
#
# COMPACT_ATOMS: atom_id res chain seq x y z
N MET A 1 -15.11 -19.50 -44.85
CA MET A 1 -13.76 -19.57 -44.33
C MET A 1 -13.78 -18.94 -42.93
N LYS A 2 -13.79 -19.78 -41.87
CA LYS A 2 -13.81 -19.33 -40.47
C LYS A 2 -12.36 -19.10 -40.05
N LYS A 3 -12.00 -17.87 -39.66
CA LYS A 3 -10.70 -17.58 -39.05
C LYS A 3 -10.75 -18.03 -37.58
N ILE A 4 -9.95 -19.05 -37.27
CA ILE A 4 -9.71 -19.50 -35.91
C ILE A 4 -8.71 -18.51 -35.32
N ILE A 5 -9.15 -17.73 -34.34
CA ILE A 5 -8.27 -16.88 -33.51
C ILE A 5 -7.65 -17.80 -32.46
N HIS A 6 -6.35 -18.05 -32.59
CA HIS A 6 -5.57 -18.70 -31.53
C HIS A 6 -5.30 -17.69 -30.43
N ILE A 7 -6.03 -17.81 -29.34
CA ILE A 7 -5.70 -17.13 -28.07
C ILE A 7 -4.59 -17.97 -27.44
N THR A 8 -3.36 -17.50 -27.57
CA THR A 8 -2.21 -18.05 -26.85
C THR A 8 -2.31 -17.58 -25.40
N LEU A 9 -2.83 -18.45 -24.53
CA LEU A 9 -2.83 -18.23 -23.09
C LEU A 9 -1.38 -18.33 -22.60
N LEU A 10 -0.71 -17.20 -22.41
CA LEU A 10 0.58 -17.12 -21.74
C LEU A 10 0.33 -17.44 -20.25
N LEU A 11 0.47 -18.73 -19.90
CA LEU A 11 0.64 -19.16 -18.52
C LEU A 11 2.00 -18.64 -18.04
N VAL A 12 1.99 -17.46 -17.41
CA VAL A 12 3.11 -17.02 -16.57
C VAL A 12 3.13 -17.97 -15.38
N PHE A 13 3.96 -18.99 -15.44
CA PHE A 13 4.38 -19.75 -14.27
C PHE A 13 5.18 -18.79 -13.38
N ALA A 14 4.49 -18.05 -12.51
CA ALA A 14 5.13 -17.52 -11.32
C ALA A 14 5.63 -18.74 -10.56
N LEU A 15 6.94 -18.93 -10.52
CA LEU A 15 7.60 -19.87 -9.60
C LEU A 15 7.25 -19.39 -8.18
N SER A 16 6.09 -19.80 -7.68
CA SER A 16 5.73 -19.65 -6.27
C SER A 16 6.77 -20.47 -5.50
N VAL A 17 7.62 -19.80 -4.75
CA VAL A 17 8.49 -20.49 -3.78
C VAL A 17 7.55 -21.13 -2.77
N ILE A 18 7.27 -22.42 -2.95
CA ILE A 18 6.51 -23.19 -1.98
C ILE A 18 7.42 -23.38 -0.78
N PRO A 19 7.01 -22.96 0.44
CA PRO A 19 7.82 -23.19 1.62
C PRO A 19 8.13 -24.69 1.76
N THR A 20 9.33 -24.98 2.22
CA THR A 20 9.71 -26.38 2.48
C THR A 20 8.98 -26.88 3.74
N LYS A 21 8.73 -28.19 3.84
CA LYS A 21 8.16 -28.80 5.06
C LYS A 21 8.88 -28.41 6.35
N ALA A 22 10.18 -28.11 6.26
CA ALA A 22 10.97 -27.65 7.40
C ALA A 22 10.68 -26.18 7.77
N GLN A 23 10.36 -25.33 6.79
CA GLN A 23 9.95 -23.93 7.01
C GLN A 23 8.55 -23.88 7.61
N ASP A 24 7.61 -24.64 7.07
CA ASP A 24 6.25 -24.74 7.64
C ASP A 24 6.29 -25.18 9.10
N LYS A 25 7.12 -26.17 9.42
CA LYS A 25 7.32 -26.64 10.80
C LYS A 25 7.83 -25.52 11.72
N LYS A 26 8.84 -24.76 11.29
CA LYS A 26 9.38 -23.63 12.08
C LYS A 26 8.33 -22.54 12.29
N MET A 27 7.51 -22.23 11.27
CA MET A 27 6.44 -21.23 11.39
C MET A 27 5.39 -21.68 12.39
N LEU A 28 5.04 -22.96 12.43
CA LEU A 28 4.09 -23.54 13.40
C LEU A 28 4.68 -23.51 14.82
N GLU A 29 5.92 -23.97 14.99
CA GLU A 29 6.62 -24.02 16.29
C GLU A 29 6.81 -22.62 16.92
N TYR A 30 6.96 -21.57 16.08
CA TYR A 30 7.11 -20.19 16.56
C TYR A 30 5.94 -19.71 17.42
N TRP A 31 4.74 -20.25 17.19
CA TRP A 31 3.51 -19.85 17.84
C TRP A 31 2.99 -20.84 18.89
N GLU A 32 3.78 -21.87 19.25
CA GLU A 32 3.35 -22.91 20.20
C GLU A 32 3.16 -22.40 21.64
N ASP A 33 3.88 -21.33 22.00
CA ASP A 33 3.83 -20.69 23.32
C ASP A 33 2.75 -19.61 23.45
N VAL A 34 1.95 -19.36 22.39
CA VAL A 34 0.92 -18.32 22.38
C VAL A 34 -0.46 -18.94 22.55
N ASP A 35 -1.17 -18.52 23.59
CA ASP A 35 -2.61 -18.79 23.72
C ASP A 35 -3.40 -17.70 22.97
N PHE A 36 -3.88 -18.03 21.79
CA PHE A 36 -4.68 -17.10 20.96
C PHE A 36 -6.06 -16.79 21.56
N ASN A 37 -6.51 -17.48 22.62
CA ASN A 37 -7.71 -17.11 23.37
C ASN A 37 -7.45 -16.04 24.44
N ASP A 38 -6.18 -15.80 24.78
CA ASP A 38 -5.82 -14.77 25.76
C ASP A 38 -5.94 -13.37 25.16
N THR A 39 -7.08 -12.72 25.37
CA THR A 39 -7.35 -11.35 24.87
C THR A 39 -6.48 -10.28 25.51
N THR A 40 -5.78 -10.58 26.61
CA THR A 40 -4.83 -9.61 27.24
C THR A 40 -3.59 -9.40 26.39
N LEU A 41 -3.31 -10.31 25.45
CA LEU A 41 -2.24 -10.17 24.46
C LEU A 41 -2.57 -9.15 23.36
N ILE A 42 -3.85 -8.85 23.11
CA ILE A 42 -4.27 -7.89 22.09
C ILE A 42 -3.69 -6.52 22.43
N SER A 43 -2.98 -5.92 21.46
CA SER A 43 -2.26 -4.64 21.60
C SER A 43 -1.17 -4.64 22.72
N SER A 44 -0.80 -5.80 23.25
CA SER A 44 0.31 -5.88 24.19
C SER A 44 1.64 -5.72 23.47
N LYS A 45 2.64 -5.14 24.18
CA LYS A 45 4.00 -5.04 23.65
C LYS A 45 4.58 -6.40 23.30
N THR A 46 4.32 -7.42 24.12
CA THR A 46 4.80 -8.79 23.91
C THR A 46 4.29 -9.36 22.59
N MET A 47 2.99 -9.19 22.30
CA MET A 47 2.42 -9.70 21.05
C MET A 47 2.88 -8.89 19.84
N SER A 48 2.95 -7.55 19.97
CA SER A 48 3.45 -6.68 18.89
C SER A 48 4.90 -7.00 18.53
N ASP A 49 5.79 -7.13 19.52
CA ASP A 49 7.18 -7.50 19.30
C ASP A 49 7.28 -8.88 18.64
N LYS A 50 6.50 -9.86 19.11
CA LYS A 50 6.49 -11.21 18.54
C LYS A 50 6.00 -11.25 17.09
N LEU A 51 4.98 -10.44 16.73
CA LEU A 51 4.54 -10.27 15.34
C LEU A 51 5.61 -9.63 14.48
N ILE A 52 6.25 -8.56 14.96
CA ILE A 52 7.35 -7.89 14.25
C ILE A 52 8.49 -8.89 13.99
N ASP A 53 8.98 -9.57 15.03
CA ASP A 53 10.05 -10.55 14.91
C ASP A 53 9.70 -11.66 13.92
N PHE A 54 8.45 -12.14 13.95
CA PHE A 54 7.97 -13.16 13.01
C PHE A 54 7.98 -12.66 11.58
N PHE A 55 7.41 -11.46 11.31
CA PHE A 55 7.34 -10.89 9.97
C PHE A 55 8.72 -10.60 9.39
N PHE A 56 9.64 -10.08 10.20
CA PHE A 56 11.01 -9.81 9.75
C PHE A 56 11.91 -11.04 9.69
N SER A 57 11.51 -12.18 10.28
CA SER A 57 12.29 -13.43 10.21
C SER A 57 12.48 -13.99 8.78
N PHE A 58 11.70 -13.48 7.80
CA PHE A 58 11.75 -13.91 6.41
C PHE A 58 12.62 -13.03 5.51
N THR A 59 13.24 -11.98 6.06
CA THR A 59 14.11 -11.09 5.29
C THR A 59 15.45 -11.76 4.99
N ASP A 60 15.70 -12.08 3.73
CA ASP A 60 16.98 -12.65 3.25
C ASP A 60 17.56 -11.89 2.03
N GLY A 61 17.00 -10.72 1.70
CA GLY A 61 17.44 -9.87 0.59
C GLY A 61 16.83 -10.21 -0.78
N ASP A 62 16.05 -11.29 -0.89
CA ASP A 62 15.25 -11.60 -2.08
C ASP A 62 13.78 -11.23 -1.82
N GLU A 63 13.29 -10.19 -2.48
CA GLU A 63 11.94 -9.65 -2.27
C GLU A 63 10.83 -10.64 -2.63
N GLN A 64 10.96 -11.40 -3.71
CA GLN A 64 9.93 -12.36 -4.11
C GLN A 64 9.85 -13.51 -3.12
N ARG A 65 11.01 -13.94 -2.61
CA ARG A 65 11.08 -14.95 -1.57
C ARG A 65 10.53 -14.45 -0.26
N PHE A 66 10.85 -13.20 0.13
CA PHE A 66 10.28 -12.54 1.30
C PHE A 66 8.74 -12.54 1.25
N ASP A 67 8.13 -12.06 0.15
CA ASP A 67 6.67 -12.04 0.00
C ASP A 67 6.06 -13.44 0.09
N SER A 68 6.68 -14.42 -0.56
CA SER A 68 6.16 -15.79 -0.56
C SER A 68 6.20 -16.43 0.82
N LEU A 69 7.26 -16.19 1.59
CA LEU A 69 7.40 -16.67 2.97
C LEU A 69 6.47 -15.90 3.93
N SER A 70 6.32 -14.59 3.72
CA SER A 70 5.37 -13.76 4.49
C SER A 70 3.94 -14.25 4.31
N VAL A 71 3.51 -14.50 3.08
CA VAL A 71 2.18 -15.07 2.78
C VAL A 71 1.97 -16.41 3.50
N ALA A 72 2.95 -17.32 3.44
CA ALA A 72 2.85 -18.60 4.11
C ALA A 72 2.79 -18.45 5.64
N GLY A 73 3.65 -17.60 6.22
CA GLY A 73 3.65 -17.35 7.66
C GLY A 73 2.38 -16.68 8.16
N LEU A 74 1.86 -15.71 7.40
CA LEU A 74 0.57 -15.07 7.70
C LEU A 74 -0.58 -16.07 7.69
N GLY A 75 -0.61 -16.98 6.71
CA GLY A 75 -1.60 -18.07 6.70
C GLY A 75 -1.56 -18.88 8.00
N VAL A 76 -0.36 -19.24 8.46
CA VAL A 76 -0.20 -20.00 9.73
C VAL A 76 -0.73 -19.22 10.94
N VAL A 77 -0.34 -17.98 11.13
CA VAL A 77 -0.72 -17.21 12.34
C VAL A 77 -2.20 -16.84 12.31
N LEU A 78 -2.75 -16.46 11.16
CA LEU A 78 -4.16 -16.14 11.03
C LEU A 78 -5.06 -17.38 11.23
N ASP A 79 -4.66 -18.55 10.72
CA ASP A 79 -5.39 -19.80 10.99
C ASP A 79 -5.40 -20.17 12.47
N LYS A 80 -4.29 -19.98 13.17
CA LYS A 80 -4.26 -20.18 14.64
C LYS A 80 -5.15 -19.17 15.37
N ALA A 81 -5.20 -17.92 14.89
CA ALA A 81 -5.98 -16.85 15.51
C ALA A 81 -7.51 -17.01 15.34
N LYS A 82 -7.99 -17.84 14.40
CA LYS A 82 -9.43 -18.09 14.18
C LYS A 82 -10.17 -18.62 15.41
N VAL A 83 -9.46 -19.15 16.39
CA VAL A 83 -10.08 -19.59 17.66
C VAL A 83 -10.65 -18.43 18.48
N ASN A 84 -10.20 -17.20 18.19
CA ASN A 84 -10.67 -15.96 18.81
C ASN A 84 -10.68 -14.83 17.77
N MET A 85 -11.88 -14.42 17.35
CA MET A 85 -12.04 -13.42 16.29
C MET A 85 -11.40 -12.08 16.62
N ARG A 86 -11.38 -11.65 17.88
CA ARG A 86 -10.71 -10.40 18.28
C ARG A 86 -9.18 -10.47 18.10
N MET A 87 -8.58 -11.63 18.38
CA MET A 87 -7.16 -11.84 18.12
C MET A 87 -6.89 -11.89 16.61
N TYR A 88 -7.76 -12.54 15.85
CA TYR A 88 -7.68 -12.58 14.40
C TYR A 88 -7.75 -11.18 13.78
N GLU A 89 -8.75 -10.36 14.16
CA GLU A 89 -8.91 -8.97 13.74
C GLU A 89 -7.63 -8.16 14.02
N TYR A 90 -7.09 -8.27 15.24
CA TYR A 90 -5.87 -7.57 15.65
C TYR A 90 -4.66 -7.95 14.80
N ILE A 91 -4.42 -9.24 14.56
CA ILE A 91 -3.28 -9.71 13.77
C ILE A 91 -3.44 -9.29 12.30
N LEU A 92 -4.65 -9.39 11.75
CA LEU A 92 -4.95 -8.96 10.38
C LEU A 92 -4.68 -7.45 10.19
N GLU A 93 -5.19 -6.62 11.10
CA GLU A 93 -4.98 -5.17 11.06
C GLU A 93 -3.50 -4.82 11.19
N PHE A 94 -2.80 -5.46 12.14
CA PHE A 94 -1.37 -5.26 12.36
C PHE A 94 -0.55 -5.63 11.11
N ALA A 95 -0.87 -6.75 10.46
CA ALA A 95 -0.21 -7.20 9.25
C ALA A 95 -0.52 -6.28 8.05
N LEU A 96 -1.79 -5.90 7.85
CA LEU A 96 -2.17 -4.97 6.79
C LEU A 96 -1.45 -3.64 6.93
N TYR A 97 -1.40 -3.08 8.14
CA TYR A 97 -0.65 -1.85 8.40
C TYR A 97 0.84 -2.00 8.06
N GLY A 98 1.49 -3.03 8.59
CA GLY A 98 2.93 -3.25 8.42
C GLY A 98 3.32 -3.48 6.96
N TYR A 99 2.67 -4.41 6.27
CA TYR A 99 3.01 -4.74 4.88
C TYR A 99 2.63 -3.63 3.90
N SER A 100 1.52 -2.93 4.12
CA SER A 100 1.17 -1.76 3.31
C SER A 100 2.18 -0.62 3.50
N ALA A 101 2.62 -0.35 4.73
CA ALA A 101 3.64 0.67 5.02
C ALA A 101 5.01 0.34 4.42
N MET A 102 5.32 -0.95 4.23
CA MET A 102 6.54 -1.43 3.55
C MET A 102 6.39 -1.52 2.03
N GLY A 103 5.28 -1.11 1.44
CA GLY A 103 5.02 -1.21 0.00
C GLY A 103 4.91 -2.66 -0.51
N ARG A 104 4.58 -3.63 0.35
CA ARG A 104 4.50 -5.06 -0.03
C ARG A 104 3.10 -5.40 -0.57
N ASP A 105 2.75 -4.83 -1.72
CA ASP A 105 1.40 -4.93 -2.32
C ASP A 105 0.95 -6.40 -2.50
N ARG A 106 1.87 -7.30 -2.87
CA ARG A 106 1.53 -8.73 -3.03
C ARG A 106 1.07 -9.37 -1.72
N VAL A 107 1.71 -9.03 -0.60
CA VAL A 107 1.33 -9.54 0.72
C VAL A 107 0.05 -8.86 1.20
N THR A 108 -0.06 -7.54 0.96
CA THR A 108 -1.28 -6.78 1.25
C THR A 108 -2.49 -7.34 0.48
N ASP A 109 -2.36 -7.61 -0.82
CA ASP A 109 -3.42 -8.22 -1.64
C ASP A 109 -3.81 -9.61 -1.13
N TYR A 110 -2.83 -10.42 -0.69
CA TYR A 110 -3.14 -11.69 -0.04
C TYR A 110 -4.01 -11.49 1.20
N LEU A 111 -3.64 -10.57 2.09
CA LEU A 111 -4.40 -10.27 3.31
C LEU A 111 -5.80 -9.74 3.02
N LEU A 112 -5.98 -8.92 1.99
CA LEU A 112 -7.29 -8.39 1.59
C LEU A 112 -8.24 -9.47 1.04
N ASN A 113 -7.70 -10.59 0.59
CA ASN A 113 -8.45 -11.73 0.09
C ASN A 113 -8.44 -12.94 1.05
N TYR A 114 -7.71 -12.83 2.16
CA TYR A 114 -7.62 -13.85 3.20
C TYR A 114 -8.44 -13.40 4.42
N PRO A 115 -9.19 -14.24 5.02
CA PRO A 115 -9.64 -15.53 4.59
C PRO A 115 -11.06 -15.43 4.08
N GLN A 116 -11.37 -16.32 3.21
CA GLN A 116 -12.78 -16.67 3.07
C GLN A 116 -13.20 -17.40 4.34
N LEU A 117 -13.57 -16.63 5.37
CA LEU A 117 -14.33 -17.17 6.49
C LEU A 117 -15.69 -17.53 5.91
N SER A 118 -16.06 -18.81 5.94
CA SER A 118 -17.26 -19.29 5.31
C SER A 118 -18.50 -18.66 5.95
N GLU A 119 -19.56 -18.43 5.17
CA GLU A 119 -20.84 -18.01 5.72
C GLU A 119 -21.25 -18.99 6.86
N GLY A 120 -21.45 -18.43 8.06
CA GLY A 120 -21.80 -19.18 9.28
C GLY A 120 -20.62 -19.44 10.23
N GLU A 121 -19.36 -19.13 9.84
CA GLU A 121 -18.22 -19.19 10.75
C GLU A 121 -18.05 -17.90 11.56
N ILE A 122 -18.64 -16.79 11.10
CA ILE A 122 -18.61 -15.49 11.79
C ILE A 122 -20.02 -14.93 11.97
N THR A 123 -20.18 -14.14 13.01
CA THR A 123 -21.40 -13.36 13.24
C THR A 123 -21.44 -12.13 12.32
N MET A 124 -22.62 -11.53 12.13
CA MET A 124 -22.78 -10.29 11.38
C MET A 124 -21.91 -9.16 11.95
N GLU A 125 -21.79 -9.07 13.28
CA GLU A 125 -20.99 -8.05 13.94
C GLU A 125 -19.50 -8.22 13.67
N GLU A 126 -19.00 -9.45 13.68
CA GLU A 126 -17.61 -9.77 13.31
C GLU A 126 -17.34 -9.44 11.85
N GLY A 127 -18.26 -9.75 10.94
CA GLY A 127 -18.15 -9.37 9.54
C GLY A 127 -18.02 -7.86 9.35
N LEU A 128 -18.87 -7.07 10.01
CA LEU A 128 -18.80 -5.60 9.95
C LEU A 128 -17.47 -5.04 10.49
N ARG A 129 -16.91 -5.65 11.54
CA ARG A 129 -15.59 -5.24 12.04
C ARG A 129 -14.48 -5.58 11.05
N LEU A 130 -14.48 -6.77 10.45
CA LEU A 130 -13.53 -7.15 9.42
C LEU A 130 -13.62 -6.23 8.20
N ASP A 131 -14.83 -5.92 7.75
CA ASP A 131 -15.03 -4.96 6.66
C ASP A 131 -14.43 -3.60 6.99
N SER A 132 -14.60 -3.11 8.23
CA SER A 132 -14.01 -1.83 8.66
C SER A 132 -12.48 -1.81 8.65
N ILE A 133 -11.83 -2.96 8.86
CA ILE A 133 -10.38 -3.13 8.76
C ILE A 133 -9.93 -3.20 7.30
N ILE A 134 -10.65 -3.92 6.45
CA ILE A 134 -10.25 -4.27 5.09
C ILE A 134 -10.61 -3.17 4.09
N GLU A 135 -11.79 -2.57 4.20
CA GLU A 135 -12.34 -1.62 3.22
C GLU A 135 -11.42 -0.43 2.92
N PRO A 136 -10.74 0.22 3.90
CA PRO A 136 -9.83 1.33 3.62
C PRO A 136 -8.71 0.96 2.66
N TYR A 137 -8.12 -0.23 2.82
CA TYR A 137 -7.08 -0.73 1.94
C TYR A 137 -7.61 -1.13 0.56
N GLN A 138 -8.81 -1.74 0.49
CA GLN A 138 -9.43 -2.12 -0.78
C GLN A 138 -9.72 -0.92 -1.67
N LYS A 139 -10.07 0.24 -1.09
CA LYS A 139 -10.34 1.49 -1.83
C LYS A 139 -9.12 2.03 -2.57
N VAL A 140 -7.92 1.72 -2.09
CA VAL A 140 -6.66 2.28 -2.62
C VAL A 140 -5.66 1.22 -3.07
N LYS A 141 -6.11 -0.01 -3.31
CA LYS A 141 -5.25 -1.05 -3.89
C LYS A 141 -5.00 -0.83 -5.38
N VAL A 142 -3.97 -1.46 -5.91
CA VAL A 142 -3.73 -1.48 -7.36
C VAL A 142 -4.94 -2.11 -8.07
N GLY A 143 -5.40 -1.45 -9.13
CA GLY A 143 -6.62 -1.79 -9.89
C GLY A 143 -7.89 -1.10 -9.39
N ALA A 144 -7.89 -0.45 -8.22
CA ALA A 144 -9.03 0.36 -7.77
C ALA A 144 -9.05 1.72 -8.48
N ILE A 145 -10.24 2.32 -8.58
CA ILE A 145 -10.38 3.72 -9.01
C ILE A 145 -9.99 4.61 -7.83
N ALA A 146 -9.03 5.51 -8.06
CA ALA A 146 -8.55 6.43 -7.02
C ALA A 146 -9.70 7.33 -6.51
N PRO A 147 -9.78 7.60 -5.21
CA PRO A 147 -10.71 8.59 -4.70
C PRO A 147 -10.51 9.94 -5.39
N ASP A 148 -11.61 10.62 -5.78
CA ASP A 148 -11.49 11.96 -6.37
C ASP A 148 -11.03 12.96 -5.32
N TYR A 149 -10.14 13.85 -5.75
CA TYR A 149 -9.68 14.95 -4.92
C TYR A 149 -9.89 16.28 -5.66
N THR A 150 -10.57 17.20 -5.00
CA THR A 150 -10.78 18.56 -5.50
C THR A 150 -10.37 19.56 -4.42
N GLY A 151 -9.56 20.54 -4.76
CA GLY A 151 -9.07 21.51 -3.81
C GLY A 151 -8.43 22.75 -4.44
N VAL A 152 -7.91 23.61 -3.58
CA VAL A 152 -7.14 24.80 -3.95
C VAL A 152 -5.69 24.53 -3.63
N THR A 153 -4.82 24.70 -4.62
CA THR A 153 -3.37 24.55 -4.44
C THR A 153 -2.78 25.64 -3.56
N VAL A 154 -1.58 25.44 -3.03
CA VAL A 154 -0.86 26.43 -2.22
C VAL A 154 -0.57 27.73 -2.96
N ASP A 155 -0.64 27.74 -4.32
CA ASP A 155 -0.50 28.94 -5.17
C ASP A 155 -1.87 29.50 -5.63
N GLY A 156 -2.99 29.01 -5.07
CA GLY A 156 -4.34 29.53 -5.26
C GLY A 156 -5.11 29.03 -6.48
N LYS A 157 -4.62 28.00 -7.17
CA LYS A 157 -5.32 27.42 -8.32
C LYS A 157 -6.34 26.38 -7.89
N GLN A 158 -7.51 26.38 -8.56
CA GLN A 158 -8.47 25.30 -8.42
C GLN A 158 -7.98 24.07 -9.21
N TYR A 159 -8.12 22.89 -8.62
CA TYR A 159 -7.77 21.64 -9.27
C TYR A 159 -8.75 20.52 -8.87
N SER A 160 -9.04 19.63 -9.81
CA SER A 160 -9.76 18.39 -9.59
C SER A 160 -8.96 17.26 -10.22
N LEU A 161 -8.68 16.21 -9.47
CA LEU A 161 -7.93 15.05 -9.92
C LEU A 161 -8.57 14.41 -11.16
N TYR A 162 -9.91 14.32 -11.17
CA TYR A 162 -10.65 13.72 -12.28
C TYR A 162 -10.70 14.60 -13.52
N SER A 163 -10.34 15.88 -13.42
CA SER A 163 -10.23 16.78 -14.58
C SER A 163 -8.87 16.68 -15.30
N SER A 164 -7.88 16.01 -14.70
CA SER A 164 -6.56 15.82 -15.33
C SER A 164 -6.67 15.04 -16.63
N GLN A 165 -5.99 15.55 -17.67
CA GLN A 165 -5.88 14.93 -19.01
C GLN A 165 -4.52 14.25 -19.23
N ALA A 166 -3.68 14.20 -18.21
CA ALA A 166 -2.40 13.51 -18.29
C ALA A 166 -2.60 12.00 -18.47
N LYS A 167 -1.71 11.34 -19.20
CA LYS A 167 -1.72 9.88 -19.33
C LYS A 167 -1.52 9.20 -17.97
N HIS A 168 -0.68 9.82 -17.13
CA HIS A 168 -0.43 9.34 -15.78
C HIS A 168 -0.42 10.51 -14.82
N VAL A 169 -1.05 10.34 -13.66
CA VAL A 169 -0.92 11.25 -12.52
C VAL A 169 -0.06 10.57 -11.46
N ILE A 170 1.00 11.25 -11.03
CA ILE A 170 1.79 10.84 -9.88
C ILE A 170 1.28 11.62 -8.68
N PHE A 171 0.51 10.97 -7.81
CA PHE A 171 -0.01 11.59 -6.61
C PHE A 171 0.82 11.19 -5.40
N VAL A 172 1.47 12.17 -4.77
CA VAL A 172 2.44 11.97 -3.69
C VAL A 172 1.94 12.62 -2.41
N PHE A 173 1.78 11.82 -1.37
CA PHE A 173 1.60 12.28 0.01
C PHE A 173 2.98 12.34 0.68
N TRP A 174 3.36 13.49 1.23
CA TRP A 174 4.70 13.73 1.74
C TRP A 174 4.70 14.67 2.94
N SER A 175 5.82 14.76 3.68
CA SER A 175 5.99 15.70 4.79
C SER A 175 7.13 16.67 4.52
N THR A 176 6.99 17.92 4.99
CA THR A 176 8.02 18.98 4.80
C THR A 176 9.31 18.70 5.56
N ASP A 177 9.28 17.93 6.62
CA ASP A 177 10.42 17.50 7.46
C ASP A 177 10.94 16.09 7.15
N CYS A 178 10.39 15.45 6.10
CA CYS A 178 10.80 14.13 5.65
C CYS A 178 11.88 14.23 4.56
N GLU A 179 13.16 14.02 4.89
CA GLU A 179 14.27 14.08 3.94
C GLU A 179 14.12 13.06 2.81
N TYR A 180 13.71 11.83 3.12
CA TYR A 180 13.46 10.79 2.13
C TYR A 180 12.34 11.19 1.14
N CYS A 181 11.31 11.87 1.61
CA CYS A 181 10.26 12.43 0.74
C CYS A 181 10.83 13.44 -0.25
N HIS A 182 11.74 14.33 0.22
CA HIS A 182 12.39 15.32 -0.63
C HIS A 182 13.24 14.67 -1.72
N GLU A 183 14.01 13.65 -1.36
CA GLU A 183 14.83 12.90 -2.32
C GLU A 183 13.96 12.25 -3.38
N TYR A 184 12.88 11.58 -2.97
CA TYR A 184 11.97 10.92 -3.90
C TYR A 184 11.31 11.92 -4.87
N LEU A 185 10.77 13.04 -4.36
CA LEU A 185 10.18 14.10 -5.19
C LEU A 185 11.19 14.70 -6.18
N VAL A 186 12.44 14.84 -5.76
CA VAL A 186 13.52 15.32 -6.65
C VAL A 186 13.83 14.30 -7.75
N GLN A 187 13.79 12.99 -7.46
CA GLN A 187 13.97 11.96 -8.50
C GLN A 187 12.81 11.99 -9.50
N ILE A 188 11.56 12.05 -9.04
CA ILE A 188 10.40 12.22 -9.90
C ILE A 188 10.59 13.42 -10.84
N ARG A 189 10.89 14.60 -10.29
CA ARG A 189 11.08 15.82 -11.07
C ARG A 189 12.22 15.72 -12.11
N LYS A 190 13.31 15.01 -11.78
CA LYS A 190 14.47 14.91 -12.66
C LYS A 190 14.26 13.98 -13.84
N HIS A 191 13.46 12.95 -13.65
CA HIS A 191 13.41 11.83 -14.57
C HIS A 191 12.09 11.68 -15.31
N LEU A 192 10.97 12.25 -14.81
CA LEU A 192 9.69 12.18 -15.51
C LEU A 192 9.44 13.42 -16.36
N ASP A 193 8.87 13.23 -17.55
CA ASP A 193 8.36 14.34 -18.36
C ASP A 193 7.03 14.86 -17.79
N LEU A 194 7.14 15.68 -16.75
CA LEU A 194 6.01 16.29 -16.05
C LEU A 194 5.30 17.41 -16.85
N LYS A 195 5.51 17.46 -18.16
CA LYS A 195 4.87 18.45 -19.05
C LYS A 195 3.98 17.82 -20.11
N SER A 196 4.19 16.55 -20.44
CA SER A 196 3.44 15.87 -21.49
C SER A 196 2.70 14.64 -20.96
N ASP A 197 3.40 13.63 -20.47
CA ASP A 197 2.82 12.33 -20.15
C ASP A 197 2.45 12.18 -18.69
N PHE A 198 3.13 12.94 -17.81
CA PHE A 198 2.93 12.87 -16.37
C PHE A 198 2.47 14.19 -15.79
N GLU A 199 1.56 14.12 -14.85
CA GLU A 199 1.18 15.24 -13.99
C GLU A 199 1.56 14.93 -12.55
N LEU A 200 2.27 15.86 -11.91
CA LEU A 200 2.61 15.72 -10.50
C LEU A 200 1.58 16.44 -9.64
N VAL A 201 0.96 15.68 -8.77
CA VAL A 201 0.06 16.17 -7.72
C VAL A 201 0.67 15.81 -6.38
N THR A 202 0.72 16.73 -5.45
CA THR A 202 1.23 16.43 -4.10
C THR A 202 0.32 16.95 -3.01
N PHE A 203 0.23 16.22 -1.91
CA PHE A 203 -0.43 16.66 -0.70
C PHE A 203 0.58 16.61 0.46
N ALA A 204 0.79 17.75 1.11
CA ALA A 204 1.82 17.91 2.12
C ALA A 204 1.27 17.81 3.54
N LEU A 205 1.94 17.02 4.39
CA LEU A 205 1.86 17.10 5.83
C LEU A 205 2.87 18.15 6.30
N ALA A 206 2.41 19.25 6.88
CA ALA A 206 3.22 20.38 7.31
C ALA A 206 2.56 21.15 8.46
N ASP A 207 3.30 22.02 9.11
CA ASP A 207 2.75 22.87 10.18
C ASP A 207 2.01 24.08 9.62
N ASN A 208 2.38 24.54 8.41
CA ASN A 208 1.72 25.66 7.77
C ASN A 208 1.97 25.69 6.24
N GLN A 209 1.12 26.45 5.54
CA GLN A 209 1.18 26.57 4.07
C GLN A 209 2.47 27.23 3.57
N ASP A 210 3.07 28.12 4.35
CA ASP A 210 4.29 28.82 3.96
C ASP A 210 5.49 27.87 3.86
N GLU A 211 5.58 26.87 4.73
CA GLU A 211 6.57 25.81 4.67
C GLU A 211 6.46 25.00 3.38
N VAL A 212 5.24 24.56 3.05
CA VAL A 212 4.97 23.82 1.81
C VAL A 212 5.39 24.65 0.61
N THR A 213 4.94 25.91 0.56
CA THR A 213 5.25 26.83 -0.54
C THR A 213 6.77 27.05 -0.70
N LYS A 214 7.49 27.24 0.41
CA LYS A 214 8.96 27.40 0.40
C LYS A 214 9.66 26.15 -0.08
N THR A 215 9.24 24.98 0.40
CA THR A 215 9.86 23.69 0.07
C THR A 215 9.60 23.31 -1.37
N VAL A 216 8.37 23.46 -1.88
CA VAL A 216 8.03 23.26 -3.30
C VAL A 216 8.87 24.15 -4.20
N LYS A 217 9.02 25.45 -3.87
CA LYS A 217 9.87 26.40 -4.61
C LYS A 217 11.34 26.02 -4.56
N LYS A 218 11.87 25.65 -3.39
CA LYS A 218 13.26 25.22 -3.21
C LYS A 218 13.56 23.98 -4.06
N MET A 219 12.67 23.00 -4.07
CA MET A 219 12.80 21.79 -4.88
C MET A 219 12.45 22.01 -6.35
N ARG A 220 11.88 23.15 -6.73
CA ARG A 220 11.42 23.48 -8.10
C ARG A 220 10.45 22.43 -8.64
N LEU A 221 9.53 21.99 -7.82
CA LEU A 221 8.52 20.99 -8.23
C LEU A 221 7.49 21.63 -9.15
N PRO A 222 7.25 21.09 -10.34
CA PRO A 222 6.11 21.47 -11.17
C PRO A 222 4.85 20.76 -10.69
N GLY A 223 3.67 21.19 -11.16
CA GLY A 223 2.40 20.51 -10.91
C GLY A 223 1.53 21.20 -9.86
N TYR A 224 0.74 20.44 -9.15
CA TYR A 224 -0.29 20.91 -8.23
C TYR A 224 0.04 20.47 -6.81
N HIS A 225 0.16 21.42 -5.90
CA HIS A 225 0.60 21.17 -4.54
C HIS A 225 -0.46 21.60 -3.55
N PHE A 226 -0.87 20.69 -2.67
CA PHE A 226 -1.94 20.89 -1.71
C PHE A 226 -1.43 20.84 -0.29
N TYR A 227 -2.16 21.48 0.57
CA TYR A 227 -2.00 21.51 2.01
C TYR A 227 -3.34 21.87 2.64
N ASP A 228 -3.65 21.30 3.80
CA ASP A 228 -4.60 21.82 4.75
C ASP A 228 -4.02 21.69 6.18
N ASP A 229 -4.67 22.32 7.15
CA ASP A 229 -4.21 22.36 8.54
C ASP A 229 -4.72 21.17 9.38
N LEU A 230 -5.42 20.21 8.74
CA LEU A 230 -5.98 19.04 9.41
C LEU A 230 -4.96 17.92 9.60
N ARG A 231 -3.78 18.02 8.98
CA ARG A 231 -2.68 17.05 9.11
C ARG A 231 -3.15 15.63 8.75
N TRP A 232 -2.99 14.66 9.68
CA TRP A 232 -3.41 13.26 9.47
C TRP A 232 -4.93 13.10 9.39
N ASP A 233 -5.72 14.06 9.90
CA ASP A 233 -7.18 14.08 9.82
C ASP A 233 -7.69 14.73 8.51
N SER A 234 -6.78 15.13 7.62
CA SER A 234 -7.14 15.62 6.29
C SER A 234 -7.98 14.60 5.52
N LYS A 235 -9.05 15.08 4.88
CA LYS A 235 -9.88 14.21 4.05
C LYS A 235 -9.07 13.45 2.99
N ALA A 236 -8.05 14.09 2.40
CA ALA A 236 -7.19 13.44 1.42
C ALA A 236 -6.40 12.28 2.04
N PHE A 237 -5.85 12.44 3.25
CA PHE A 237 -5.16 11.37 3.97
C PHE A 237 -6.10 10.23 4.35
N LEU A 238 -7.31 10.54 4.80
CA LEU A 238 -8.31 9.54 5.17
C LEU A 238 -8.84 8.78 3.94
N ASP A 239 -9.19 9.48 2.86
CA ASP A 239 -9.72 8.85 1.64
C ASP A 239 -8.69 7.92 0.96
N TYR A 240 -7.41 8.30 1.00
CA TYR A 240 -6.30 7.51 0.44
C TYR A 240 -5.66 6.57 1.46
N HIS A 241 -6.23 6.49 2.66
CA HIS A 241 -5.73 5.64 3.76
C HIS A 241 -4.22 5.81 4.00
N ILE A 242 -3.78 7.08 4.12
CA ILE A 242 -2.37 7.40 4.30
C ILE A 242 -1.94 7.19 5.75
N THR A 243 -1.02 6.27 5.97
CA THR A 243 -0.48 5.92 7.31
C THR A 243 0.98 6.30 7.49
N SER A 244 1.67 6.64 6.38
CA SER A 244 3.07 7.05 6.38
C SER A 244 3.40 7.95 5.20
N THR A 245 4.54 8.65 5.25
CA THR A 245 5.05 9.46 4.15
C THR A 245 6.51 9.11 3.83
N PRO A 246 6.91 9.07 2.54
CA PRO A 246 6.06 9.31 1.38
C PRO A 246 5.13 8.13 1.09
N THR A 247 3.92 8.39 0.60
CA THR A 247 3.09 7.40 -0.06
C THR A 247 2.78 7.90 -1.47
N VAL A 248 2.96 7.05 -2.47
CA VAL A 248 2.87 7.41 -3.88
C VAL A 248 1.84 6.53 -4.59
N PHE A 249 0.99 7.17 -5.36
CA PHE A 249 0.04 6.51 -6.27
C PHE A 249 0.34 6.94 -7.70
N VAL A 250 0.42 5.97 -8.61
CA VAL A 250 0.44 6.22 -10.04
C VAL A 250 -0.94 5.90 -10.58
N LEU A 251 -1.57 6.88 -11.21
CA LEU A 251 -2.90 6.74 -11.79
C LEU A 251 -2.80 6.76 -13.31
N ASP A 252 -3.63 5.96 -13.98
CA ASP A 252 -3.79 6.03 -15.43
C ASP A 252 -4.74 7.18 -15.85
N GLU A 253 -5.00 7.30 -17.13
CA GLU A 253 -5.92 8.30 -17.72
C GLU A 253 -7.37 8.13 -17.19
N ASN A 254 -7.77 6.93 -16.79
CA ASN A 254 -9.07 6.60 -16.23
C ASN A 254 -9.13 6.73 -14.71
N LYS A 255 -8.01 7.18 -14.09
CA LYS A 255 -7.84 7.32 -12.65
C LYS A 255 -7.81 5.98 -11.91
N ASN A 256 -7.54 4.86 -12.60
CA ASN A 256 -7.21 3.63 -11.89
C ASN A 256 -5.82 3.73 -11.27
N ILE A 257 -5.68 3.25 -10.06
CA ILE A 257 -4.37 3.10 -9.39
C ILE A 257 -3.64 1.95 -10.11
N VAL A 258 -2.59 2.26 -10.84
CA VAL A 258 -1.84 1.27 -11.63
C VAL A 258 -0.52 0.86 -10.98
N CYS A 259 -0.04 1.65 -10.01
CA CYS A 259 1.15 1.35 -9.22
C CYS A 259 1.13 2.11 -7.90
N LYS A 260 1.72 1.53 -6.86
CA LYS A 260 1.97 2.16 -5.55
C LYS A 260 3.45 1.96 -5.19
N PRO A 261 4.36 2.67 -5.85
CA PRO A 261 5.78 2.41 -5.67
C PRO A 261 6.25 2.94 -4.30
N TYR A 262 6.94 2.08 -3.55
CA TYR A 262 7.52 2.44 -2.26
C TYR A 262 8.65 3.46 -2.39
N ASP A 263 9.47 3.32 -3.44
CA ASP A 263 10.60 4.20 -3.72
C ASP A 263 10.78 4.50 -5.22
N TRP A 264 11.80 5.31 -5.54
CA TRP A 264 12.15 5.63 -6.91
C TRP A 264 12.57 4.40 -7.74
N HIS A 265 13.20 3.40 -7.11
CA HIS A 265 13.64 2.19 -7.81
C HIS A 265 12.43 1.38 -8.30
N GLU A 266 11.43 1.17 -7.44
CA GLU A 266 10.20 0.47 -7.81
C GLU A 266 9.41 1.23 -8.89
N LEU A 267 9.28 2.57 -8.76
CA LEU A 267 8.66 3.39 -9.80
C LEU A 267 9.36 3.22 -11.15
N LYS A 268 10.67 3.25 -11.16
CA LYS A 268 11.49 3.09 -12.36
C LYS A 268 11.32 1.70 -12.99
N GLU A 269 11.30 0.65 -12.20
CA GLU A 269 11.08 -0.71 -12.70
C GLU A 269 9.66 -0.88 -13.25
N TRP A 270 8.65 -0.29 -12.60
CA TRP A 270 7.28 -0.26 -13.12
C TRP A 270 7.21 0.46 -14.49
N LEU A 271 7.83 1.63 -14.63
CA LEU A 271 7.89 2.38 -15.88
C LEU A 271 8.51 1.54 -17.01
N LYS A 272 9.64 0.90 -16.74
CA LYS A 272 10.31 0.02 -17.72
C LYS A 272 9.44 -1.17 -18.12
N SER A 273 8.83 -1.86 -17.15
CA SER A 273 8.01 -3.05 -17.36
C SER A 273 6.78 -2.75 -18.21
N ASN A 274 6.29 -1.50 -18.17
CA ASN A 274 5.15 -1.03 -18.95
C ASN A 274 5.55 -0.28 -20.23
N ASN A 275 6.84 -0.26 -20.60
CA ASN A 275 7.38 0.44 -21.76
C ASN A 275 7.03 1.93 -21.79
N ILE A 276 6.95 2.57 -20.62
CA ILE A 276 6.67 3.99 -20.48
C ILE A 276 8.01 4.74 -20.52
N SER A 277 8.15 5.67 -21.47
CA SER A 277 9.32 6.54 -21.55
C SER A 277 9.30 7.58 -20.42
N TYR A 278 10.44 7.84 -19.81
CA TYR A 278 10.57 8.78 -18.70
C TYR A 278 11.92 9.50 -18.73
#